data_a1aded9eef46538eb469e811ad8ffb5d
#
_entry.id   a1aded9eef46538eb469e811ad8ffb5d
#
_cell.length_a   1.000
_cell.length_b   1.000
_cell.length_c   1.000
_cell.angle_alpha   90.00
_cell.angle_beta   90.00
_cell.angle_gamma   90.00
#
_symmetry.space_group_name_H-M   'P 1'
#
loop_
_entity.id
_entity.type
_entity.pdbx_description
1 polymer ?
#
loop_
_entity_poly.entity_id
_entity_poly.type
_entity_poly.pdbx_seq_one_letter_code
_entity_poly.pdbx_strand_id
1 'polypeptide(L)'
;MISPFLCTFEDFKVTAPGLSRQAFVRMLQSRSMRSGRVGTISVDCFQRSFLEWTYCRHEMETLLGDDHFSCPACSQDMVAVSLDGNRKMYRFNRNGINENPYFDGTFFAKNEEVAEFLQTIRDKIKTSPGRPICGNSHFKAGSESNKKSQSKLDEEGVMISVCRHCILLNGLQMYRGEVFAYPLYLQKELGKTQKIEFVCTDVMCKYYPYLKRVCEAFPDLQYLLQMRPFLSVMHAKGHSTKCEHNRWSGVAATKRELVSFNFRAVVSNLFH
;
A
#
# COMPACT_ATOMS: atom_id res chain seq x y z
N MET A 1 0.56 19.73 -25.97
CA MET A 1 -0.58 20.43 -25.34
C MET A 1 -1.36 19.39 -24.56
N ILE A 2 -1.31 19.43 -23.24
CA ILE A 2 -2.02 18.47 -22.37
C ILE A 2 -3.52 18.67 -22.58
N SER A 3 -4.27 17.59 -22.83
CA SER A 3 -5.71 17.68 -23.05
C SER A 3 -6.41 18.17 -21.77
N PRO A 4 -7.10 19.33 -21.78
CA PRO A 4 -7.77 19.85 -20.60
C PRO A 4 -8.79 18.87 -19.98
N PHE A 5 -9.35 17.98 -20.80
CA PHE A 5 -10.32 16.97 -20.32
C PHE A 5 -9.68 15.88 -19.48
N LEU A 6 -8.43 15.49 -19.78
CA LEU A 6 -7.72 14.47 -19.04
C LEU A 6 -7.28 15.02 -17.68
N CYS A 7 -6.75 16.26 -17.64
CA CYS A 7 -6.47 16.97 -16.38
C CYS A 7 -7.73 17.11 -15.53
N THR A 8 -8.83 17.54 -16.11
CA THR A 8 -10.12 17.69 -15.40
C THR A 8 -10.60 16.37 -14.81
N PHE A 9 -10.43 15.25 -15.54
CA PHE A 9 -10.79 13.93 -15.00
C PHE A 9 -9.89 13.53 -13.85
N GLU A 10 -8.60 13.81 -13.92
CA GLU A 10 -7.65 13.56 -12.82
C GLU A 10 -8.04 14.37 -11.58
N ASP A 11 -8.30 15.68 -11.72
CA ASP A 11 -8.77 16.53 -10.62
C ASP A 11 -10.02 15.97 -9.96
N PHE A 12 -10.97 15.46 -10.76
CA PHE A 12 -12.15 14.80 -10.23
C PHE A 12 -11.84 13.48 -9.52
N LYS A 13 -10.85 12.73 -9.95
CA LYS A 13 -10.44 11.50 -9.25
C LYS A 13 -9.88 11.81 -7.86
N VAL A 14 -9.25 12.96 -7.69
CA VAL A 14 -8.71 13.41 -6.39
C VAL A 14 -9.80 14.04 -5.51
N THR A 15 -10.62 14.93 -6.09
CA THR A 15 -11.59 15.73 -5.32
C THR A 15 -12.93 15.02 -5.11
N ALA A 16 -13.32 14.15 -6.02
CA ALA A 16 -14.56 13.38 -5.99
C ALA A 16 -14.29 11.92 -6.39
N PRO A 17 -13.57 11.14 -5.57
CA PRO A 17 -13.10 9.79 -5.92
C PRO A 17 -14.22 8.81 -6.27
N GLY A 18 -15.45 9.05 -5.80
CA GLY A 18 -16.65 8.28 -6.17
C GLY A 18 -17.15 8.52 -7.61
N LEU A 19 -16.60 9.51 -8.33
CA LEU A 19 -17.00 9.76 -9.72
C LEU A 19 -16.49 8.63 -10.62
N SER A 20 -17.43 7.89 -11.22
CA SER A 20 -17.05 6.85 -12.17
C SER A 20 -16.62 7.46 -13.52
N ARG A 21 -15.65 6.81 -14.17
CA ARG A 21 -15.24 7.14 -15.54
C ARG A 21 -16.43 7.23 -16.50
N GLN A 22 -17.37 6.32 -16.37
CA GLN A 22 -18.57 6.27 -17.20
C GLN A 22 -19.46 7.51 -17.01
N ALA A 23 -19.60 7.98 -15.76
CA ALA A 23 -20.35 9.20 -15.46
C ALA A 23 -19.67 10.44 -16.06
N PHE A 24 -18.34 10.53 -15.98
CA PHE A 24 -17.56 11.61 -16.58
C PHE A 24 -17.74 11.64 -18.11
N VAL A 25 -17.58 10.50 -18.78
CA VAL A 25 -17.74 10.41 -20.25
C VAL A 25 -19.18 10.75 -20.66
N ARG A 26 -20.19 10.33 -19.91
CA ARG A 26 -21.59 10.74 -20.16
C ARG A 26 -21.80 12.24 -20.03
N MET A 27 -21.16 12.87 -19.05
CA MET A 27 -21.18 14.34 -18.91
C MET A 27 -20.56 15.01 -20.12
N LEU A 28 -19.38 14.56 -20.58
CA LEU A 28 -18.75 15.08 -21.80
C LEU A 28 -19.62 14.90 -23.03
N GLN A 29 -20.26 13.74 -23.18
CA GLN A 29 -21.19 13.45 -24.26
C GLN A 29 -22.36 14.44 -24.24
N SER A 30 -23.01 14.64 -23.10
CA SER A 30 -24.12 15.58 -22.96
C SER A 30 -23.71 17.02 -23.30
N ARG A 31 -22.53 17.47 -22.89
CA ARG A 31 -22.01 18.81 -23.25
C ARG A 31 -21.76 18.94 -24.75
N SER A 32 -21.17 17.90 -25.36
CA SER A 32 -20.92 17.86 -26.80
C SER A 32 -22.22 17.98 -27.62
N MET A 33 -23.24 17.22 -27.23
CA MET A 33 -24.57 17.27 -27.89
C MET A 33 -25.23 18.63 -27.73
N ARG A 34 -25.18 19.27 -26.55
CA ARG A 34 -25.73 20.64 -26.36
C ARG A 34 -24.98 21.68 -27.22
N SER A 35 -23.75 21.42 -27.59
CA SER A 35 -22.98 22.27 -28.51
C SER A 35 -23.22 21.92 -29.99
N GLY A 36 -24.25 21.13 -30.31
CA GLY A 36 -24.61 20.77 -31.69
C GLY A 36 -23.68 19.73 -32.33
N ARG A 37 -22.80 19.09 -31.58
CA ARG A 37 -21.90 18.04 -32.10
C ARG A 37 -22.63 16.71 -32.11
N VAL A 38 -22.44 15.95 -33.17
CA VAL A 38 -22.98 14.59 -33.34
C VAL A 38 -21.86 13.57 -33.09
N GLY A 39 -22.26 12.38 -32.67
CA GLY A 39 -21.33 11.26 -32.41
C GLY A 39 -21.34 10.83 -30.96
N THR A 40 -20.65 9.75 -30.68
CA THR A 40 -20.53 9.15 -29.34
C THR A 40 -19.09 9.14 -28.85
N ILE A 41 -18.91 9.37 -27.55
CA ILE A 41 -17.61 9.26 -26.91
C ILE A 41 -17.49 7.86 -26.31
N SER A 42 -16.57 7.06 -26.82
CA SER A 42 -16.29 5.72 -26.27
C SER A 42 -15.63 5.81 -24.90
N VAL A 43 -16.17 5.11 -23.92
CA VAL A 43 -15.63 5.01 -22.58
C VAL A 43 -14.26 4.31 -22.60
N ASP A 44 -14.10 3.30 -23.44
CA ASP A 44 -12.84 2.53 -23.55
C ASP A 44 -11.74 3.34 -24.24
N CYS A 45 -12.08 4.09 -25.31
CA CYS A 45 -11.11 5.02 -25.91
C CYS A 45 -10.67 6.09 -24.92
N PHE A 46 -11.60 6.64 -24.14
CA PHE A 46 -11.27 7.61 -23.10
C PHE A 46 -10.33 7.01 -22.06
N GLN A 47 -10.62 5.77 -21.61
CA GLN A 47 -9.78 5.05 -20.66
C GLN A 47 -8.36 4.88 -21.17
N ARG A 48 -8.21 4.36 -22.39
CA ARG A 48 -6.87 4.15 -22.98
C ARG A 48 -6.12 5.47 -23.13
N SER A 49 -6.77 6.51 -23.61
CA SER A 49 -6.17 7.84 -23.74
C SER A 49 -5.75 8.42 -22.38
N PHE A 50 -6.54 8.17 -21.33
CA PHE A 50 -6.19 8.65 -19.99
C PHE A 50 -4.99 7.89 -19.42
N LEU A 51 -4.94 6.57 -19.57
CA LEU A 51 -3.80 5.75 -19.13
C LEU A 51 -2.52 6.11 -19.89
N GLU A 52 -2.60 6.25 -21.21
CA GLU A 52 -1.48 6.67 -22.04
C GLU A 52 -0.96 8.05 -21.64
N TRP A 53 -1.85 9.00 -21.44
CA TRP A 53 -1.50 10.34 -21.02
C TRP A 53 -0.85 10.36 -19.62
N THR A 54 -1.37 9.60 -18.65
CA THR A 54 -0.78 9.52 -17.31
C THR A 54 0.61 8.89 -17.35
N TYR A 55 0.78 7.85 -18.19
CA TYR A 55 2.07 7.19 -18.38
C TYR A 55 3.08 8.16 -19.02
N CYS A 56 2.74 8.82 -20.14
CA CYS A 56 3.62 9.77 -20.78
C CYS A 56 4.02 10.92 -19.85
N ARG A 57 3.09 11.38 -19.00
CA ARG A 57 3.40 12.41 -18.00
C ARG A 57 4.38 11.90 -16.95
N HIS A 58 4.15 10.72 -16.42
CA HIS A 58 5.05 10.09 -15.46
C HIS A 58 6.47 9.91 -16.03
N GLU A 59 6.58 9.42 -17.27
CA GLU A 59 7.87 9.30 -17.95
C GLU A 59 8.58 10.66 -18.12
N MET A 60 7.83 11.69 -18.50
CA MET A 60 8.36 13.05 -18.60
C MET A 60 8.87 13.57 -17.25
N GLU A 61 8.08 13.42 -16.19
CA GLU A 61 8.43 13.86 -14.84
C GLU A 61 9.67 13.11 -14.34
N THR A 62 9.77 11.80 -14.61
CA THR A 62 10.94 10.98 -14.30
C THR A 62 12.18 11.44 -15.05
N LEU A 63 12.06 11.78 -16.35
CA LEU A 63 13.16 12.33 -17.14
C LEU A 63 13.61 13.72 -16.66
N LEU A 64 12.72 14.50 -16.06
CA LEU A 64 13.04 15.78 -15.43
C LEU A 64 13.67 15.63 -14.04
N GLY A 65 13.75 14.42 -13.53
CA GLY A 65 14.37 14.10 -12.24
C GLY A 65 13.40 14.18 -11.06
N ASP A 66 12.10 14.18 -11.30
CA ASP A 66 11.10 14.09 -10.24
C ASP A 66 11.06 12.69 -9.65
N ASP A 67 11.21 12.60 -8.33
CA ASP A 67 11.10 11.35 -7.58
C ASP A 67 9.71 11.27 -6.91
N HIS A 68 8.80 10.57 -7.59
CA HIS A 68 7.37 10.53 -7.23
C HIS A 68 7.08 9.87 -5.88
N PHE A 69 7.95 8.95 -5.42
CA PHE A 69 7.72 8.16 -4.21
C PHE A 69 8.74 8.49 -3.12
N SER A 70 9.33 9.66 -3.22
CA SER A 70 10.23 10.22 -2.22
C SER A 70 9.55 11.36 -1.45
N CYS A 71 9.74 11.37 -0.16
CA CYS A 71 9.19 12.44 0.67
C CYS A 71 10.19 13.59 0.83
N PRO A 72 9.91 14.77 0.28
CA PRO A 72 10.85 15.89 0.37
C PRO A 72 11.07 16.38 1.81
N ALA A 73 10.14 16.06 2.73
CA ALA A 73 10.24 16.45 4.14
C ALA A 73 10.96 15.42 5.02
N CYS A 74 11.17 14.18 4.52
CA CYS A 74 11.92 13.15 5.26
C CYS A 74 13.43 13.25 5.09
N SER A 75 13.90 13.94 4.03
CA SER A 75 15.33 13.99 3.67
C SER A 75 16.01 12.60 3.64
N GLN A 76 17.27 12.49 4.09
CA GLN A 76 17.98 11.20 4.14
C GLN A 76 17.62 10.35 5.37
N ASP A 77 17.15 10.97 6.45
CA ASP A 77 16.80 10.29 7.69
C ASP A 77 15.26 10.23 7.82
N MET A 78 14.70 9.06 7.57
CA MET A 78 13.27 8.83 7.71
C MET A 78 12.93 8.47 9.15
N VAL A 79 12.24 9.35 9.86
CA VAL A 79 11.91 9.13 11.28
C VAL A 79 10.96 7.96 11.46
N ALA A 80 9.89 7.87 10.68
CA ALA A 80 8.89 6.83 10.85
C ALA A 80 8.22 6.41 9.55
N VAL A 81 7.97 5.11 9.43
CA VAL A 81 7.23 4.46 8.34
C VAL A 81 6.08 3.66 8.93
N SER A 82 4.92 3.73 8.29
CA SER A 82 3.78 2.88 8.57
C SER A 82 3.57 1.88 7.44
N LEU A 83 3.30 0.64 7.82
CA LEU A 83 3.01 -0.49 6.92
C LEU A 83 1.59 -0.97 7.21
N ASP A 84 0.72 -0.98 6.20
CA ASP A 84 -0.65 -1.45 6.36
C ASP A 84 -1.18 -2.12 5.10
N GLY A 85 -2.10 -3.07 5.28
CA GLY A 85 -2.73 -3.83 4.24
C GLY A 85 -4.20 -3.49 4.07
N ASN A 86 -4.66 -3.41 2.82
CA ASN A 86 -6.07 -3.25 2.50
C ASN A 86 -6.59 -4.42 1.67
N ARG A 87 -7.26 -5.37 2.34
CA ARG A 87 -7.88 -6.54 1.71
C ARG A 87 -9.15 -6.25 0.91
N LYS A 88 -9.71 -5.05 1.00
CA LYS A 88 -10.85 -4.66 0.17
C LYS A 88 -10.44 -4.33 -1.27
N MET A 89 -9.15 -4.16 -1.51
CA MET A 89 -8.57 -3.91 -2.83
C MET A 89 -8.14 -5.22 -3.50
N TYR A 90 -9.06 -6.17 -3.56
CA TYR A 90 -8.85 -7.43 -4.26
C TYR A 90 -9.16 -7.31 -5.75
N ARG A 91 -8.52 -8.14 -6.57
CA ARG A 91 -8.75 -8.27 -8.00
C ARG A 91 -9.31 -9.65 -8.32
N PHE A 92 -10.38 -9.67 -9.13
CA PHE A 92 -10.88 -10.93 -9.68
C PHE A 92 -10.00 -11.41 -10.83
N ASN A 93 -9.75 -12.73 -10.87
CA ASN A 93 -9.12 -13.36 -12.01
C ASN A 93 -10.04 -13.20 -13.22
N ARG A 94 -9.61 -12.42 -14.20
CA ARG A 94 -10.29 -12.27 -15.48
C ARG A 94 -9.68 -13.24 -16.47
N ASN A 95 -10.48 -14.18 -16.96
CA ASN A 95 -10.12 -14.99 -18.12
C ASN A 95 -10.07 -14.08 -19.35
N GLY A 96 -8.97 -13.41 -19.58
CA GLY A 96 -8.80 -12.47 -20.68
C GLY A 96 -7.34 -12.09 -20.86
N ILE A 97 -7.03 -11.52 -22.02
CA ILE A 97 -5.69 -11.08 -22.42
C ILE A 97 -5.18 -10.12 -21.36
N ASN A 98 -4.10 -10.47 -20.69
CA ASN A 98 -3.34 -9.58 -19.83
C ASN A 98 -2.69 -8.52 -20.74
N GLU A 99 -3.30 -7.33 -20.82
CA GLU A 99 -2.56 -6.18 -21.35
C GLU A 99 -1.40 -5.90 -20.37
N ASN A 100 -0.20 -5.69 -20.89
CA ASN A 100 0.94 -5.33 -20.07
C ASN A 100 0.60 -4.07 -19.26
N PRO A 101 0.78 -4.08 -17.94
CA PRO A 101 0.46 -2.94 -17.11
C PRO A 101 1.39 -1.77 -17.46
N TYR A 102 0.85 -0.57 -17.63
CA TYR A 102 1.62 0.65 -17.94
C TYR A 102 2.66 0.99 -16.87
N PHE A 103 2.37 0.70 -15.61
CA PHE A 103 3.17 1.09 -14.44
C PHE A 103 3.75 -0.12 -13.70
N ASP A 104 4.09 -1.19 -14.42
CA ASP A 104 4.66 -2.38 -13.79
C ASP A 104 6.02 -2.07 -13.15
N GLY A 105 6.16 -2.44 -11.89
CA GLY A 105 7.37 -2.24 -11.11
C GLY A 105 7.68 -0.77 -10.72
N THR A 106 6.80 0.19 -11.06
CA THR A 106 7.02 1.61 -10.72
C THR A 106 6.77 1.89 -9.24
N PHE A 107 5.58 1.54 -8.74
CA PHE A 107 5.21 1.71 -7.33
C PHE A 107 5.07 0.36 -6.63
N PHE A 108 4.40 -0.58 -7.27
CA PHE A 108 4.27 -1.93 -6.75
C PHE A 108 5.52 -2.75 -7.07
N ALA A 109 6.04 -3.44 -6.04
CA ALA A 109 7.09 -4.42 -6.25
C ALA A 109 6.63 -5.51 -7.23
N LYS A 110 7.54 -6.02 -8.04
CA LYS A 110 7.24 -7.10 -8.99
C LYS A 110 6.79 -8.34 -8.25
N ASN A 111 5.74 -8.95 -8.77
CA ASN A 111 5.08 -10.09 -8.14
C ASN A 111 6.02 -11.29 -7.97
N GLU A 112 6.90 -11.51 -8.93
CA GLU A 112 7.88 -12.58 -8.93
C GLU A 112 8.88 -12.41 -7.79
N GLU A 113 9.40 -11.21 -7.58
CA GLU A 113 10.37 -10.91 -6.50
C GLU A 113 9.73 -11.07 -5.12
N VAL A 114 8.48 -10.63 -4.97
CA VAL A 114 7.71 -10.81 -3.73
C VAL A 114 7.46 -12.29 -3.47
N ALA A 115 7.03 -13.05 -4.49
CA ALA A 115 6.74 -14.47 -4.38
C ALA A 115 7.97 -15.29 -3.99
N GLU A 116 9.13 -15.02 -4.62
CA GLU A 116 10.41 -15.65 -4.30
C GLU A 116 10.83 -15.37 -2.84
N PHE A 117 10.72 -14.12 -2.42
CA PHE A 117 11.03 -13.74 -1.04
C PHE A 117 10.11 -14.46 -0.04
N LEU A 118 8.81 -14.47 -0.28
CA LEU A 118 7.85 -15.17 0.58
C LEU A 118 8.15 -16.67 0.65
N GLN A 119 8.52 -17.29 -0.47
CA GLN A 119 8.87 -18.70 -0.49
C GLN A 119 10.16 -18.97 0.31
N THR A 120 11.18 -18.15 0.13
CA THR A 120 12.45 -18.23 0.88
C THR A 120 12.22 -18.16 2.39
N ILE A 121 11.38 -17.23 2.85
CA ILE A 121 11.02 -17.13 4.28
C ILE A 121 10.26 -18.37 4.75
N ARG A 122 9.30 -18.84 3.96
CA ARG A 122 8.45 -19.99 4.30
C ARG A 122 9.25 -21.29 4.43
N ASP A 123 10.24 -21.50 3.59
CA ASP A 123 11.06 -22.70 3.60
C ASP A 123 11.88 -22.85 4.88
N LYS A 124 12.33 -21.74 5.46
CA LYS A 124 13.12 -21.75 6.70
C LYS A 124 12.25 -21.56 7.96
N ILE A 125 11.16 -20.81 7.86
CA ILE A 125 10.33 -20.47 9.02
C ILE A 125 8.96 -21.11 8.87
N LYS A 126 8.75 -22.21 9.59
CA LYS A 126 7.39 -22.76 9.72
C LYS A 126 6.53 -21.72 10.42
N THR A 127 5.50 -21.26 9.74
CA THR A 127 4.47 -20.38 10.30
C THR A 127 3.79 -21.15 11.44
N SER A 128 4.16 -20.86 12.66
CA SER A 128 3.35 -21.33 13.80
C SER A 128 1.98 -20.68 13.66
N PRO A 129 0.87 -21.43 13.76
CA PRO A 129 -0.45 -20.84 13.83
C PRO A 129 -0.42 -19.82 14.97
N GLY A 130 -0.49 -18.55 14.61
CA GLY A 130 -0.37 -17.46 15.56
C GLY A 130 -1.37 -17.63 16.68
N ARG A 131 -0.99 -17.34 17.92
CA ARG A 131 -1.94 -17.22 19.03
C ARG A 131 -3.01 -16.22 18.62
N PRO A 132 -4.28 -16.59 18.66
CA PRO A 132 -5.27 -15.99 17.78
C PRO A 132 -5.66 -14.56 18.14
N ILE A 133 -5.41 -14.01 19.32
CA ILE A 133 -6.06 -12.75 19.71
C ILE A 133 -5.16 -11.95 20.65
N CYS A 134 -4.99 -10.66 20.37
CA CYS A 134 -4.47 -9.68 21.30
C CYS A 134 -5.64 -9.02 22.03
N GLY A 135 -5.91 -9.41 23.25
CA GLY A 135 -7.04 -8.90 24.04
C GLY A 135 -8.41 -9.35 23.48
N ASN A 136 -9.43 -8.53 23.67
CA ASN A 136 -10.79 -8.75 23.19
C ASN A 136 -10.98 -8.33 21.72
N SER A 137 -9.92 -8.02 20.99
CA SER A 137 -10.01 -7.55 19.61
C SER A 137 -10.31 -8.70 18.64
N HIS A 138 -11.32 -8.52 17.80
CA HIS A 138 -11.66 -9.43 16.71
C HIS A 138 -10.73 -9.31 15.49
N PHE A 139 -9.59 -8.63 15.59
CA PHE A 139 -8.64 -8.45 14.51
C PHE A 139 -7.91 -9.75 14.16
N LYS A 140 -8.18 -10.26 12.96
CA LYS A 140 -7.63 -11.52 12.44
C LYS A 140 -6.46 -11.31 11.46
N ALA A 141 -5.72 -10.22 11.58
CA ALA A 141 -4.55 -9.98 10.73
C ALA A 141 -3.45 -11.03 10.95
N GLY A 142 -2.75 -11.41 9.90
CA GLY A 142 -1.62 -12.34 9.94
C GLY A 142 -1.96 -13.81 9.75
N SER A 143 -3.16 -14.15 9.28
CA SER A 143 -3.52 -15.54 8.94
C SER A 143 -3.55 -15.77 7.43
N GLU A 144 -2.88 -16.83 6.97
CA GLU A 144 -3.10 -17.32 5.61
C GLU A 144 -4.57 -17.68 5.42
N SER A 145 -5.11 -17.27 4.29
CA SER A 145 -6.46 -17.66 3.91
C SER A 145 -6.42 -19.10 3.34
N ASN A 146 -6.81 -20.07 4.16
CA ASN A 146 -6.85 -21.48 3.77
C ASN A 146 -8.11 -21.89 2.98
N LYS A 147 -8.93 -20.94 2.54
CA LYS A 147 -10.19 -21.27 1.88
C LYS A 147 -10.00 -21.47 0.38
N LYS A 148 -10.35 -22.66 -0.09
CA LYS A 148 -10.47 -23.05 -1.51
C LYS A 148 -11.43 -22.17 -2.35
N SER A 149 -12.11 -21.18 -1.79
CA SER A 149 -12.95 -20.22 -2.53
C SER A 149 -12.14 -19.19 -3.32
N GLN A 150 -10.83 -19.27 -3.27
CA GLN A 150 -9.85 -18.34 -3.84
C GLN A 150 -9.66 -18.45 -5.35
N SER A 151 -10.29 -19.44 -6.00
CA SER A 151 -10.13 -19.64 -7.46
C SER A 151 -10.63 -18.47 -8.32
N LYS A 152 -11.30 -17.47 -7.71
CA LYS A 152 -11.83 -16.31 -8.43
C LYS A 152 -11.01 -15.03 -8.25
N LEU A 153 -10.09 -15.00 -7.28
CA LEU A 153 -9.27 -13.83 -7.00
C LEU A 153 -7.86 -14.07 -7.52
N ASP A 154 -7.36 -13.10 -8.25
CA ASP A 154 -5.97 -13.03 -8.69
C ASP A 154 -5.12 -12.39 -7.59
N GLU A 155 -5.63 -11.33 -6.98
CA GLU A 155 -5.01 -10.63 -5.86
C GLU A 155 -6.02 -10.45 -4.71
N GLU A 156 -5.54 -10.64 -3.48
CA GLU A 156 -6.39 -10.58 -2.28
C GLU A 156 -6.32 -9.23 -1.55
N GLY A 157 -5.63 -8.27 -2.13
CA GLY A 157 -5.47 -6.92 -1.60
C GLY A 157 -4.11 -6.32 -1.88
N VAL A 158 -3.87 -5.16 -1.29
CA VAL A 158 -2.63 -4.39 -1.43
C VAL A 158 -2.03 -4.13 -0.07
N MET A 159 -0.70 -4.17 0.03
CA MET A 159 0.04 -3.65 1.17
C MET A 159 0.86 -2.45 0.72
N ILE A 160 0.85 -1.38 1.51
CA ILE A 160 1.56 -0.14 1.21
C ILE A 160 2.39 0.32 2.40
N SER A 161 3.39 1.12 2.10
CA SER A 161 4.15 1.86 3.09
C SER A 161 4.00 3.36 2.87
N VAL A 162 3.93 4.10 3.97
CA VAL A 162 3.85 5.56 3.97
C VAL A 162 4.78 6.14 5.01
N CYS A 163 5.36 7.30 4.74
CA CYS A 163 6.11 8.03 5.74
C CYS A 163 5.18 8.80 6.69
N ARG A 164 5.74 9.39 7.76
CA ARG A 164 4.97 10.22 8.71
C ARG A 164 4.25 11.44 8.08
N HIS A 165 4.66 11.86 6.90
CA HIS A 165 4.04 12.96 6.15
C HIS A 165 2.97 12.47 5.18
N CYS A 166 2.59 11.19 5.26
CA CYS A 166 1.57 10.57 4.43
C CYS A 166 1.94 10.45 2.94
N ILE A 167 3.22 10.51 2.60
CA ILE A 167 3.69 10.23 1.26
C ILE A 167 3.85 8.71 1.10
N LEU A 168 3.29 8.18 0.03
CA LEU A 168 3.48 6.79 -0.39
C LEU A 168 4.95 6.55 -0.76
N LEU A 169 5.52 5.47 -0.27
CA LEU A 169 6.92 5.12 -0.52
C LEU A 169 7.05 3.92 -1.45
N ASN A 170 6.36 2.84 -1.13
CA ASN A 170 6.28 1.64 -1.97
C ASN A 170 5.04 0.82 -1.61
N GLY A 171 4.75 -0.19 -2.43
CA GLY A 171 3.65 -1.11 -2.20
C GLY A 171 3.90 -2.47 -2.82
N LEU A 172 3.03 -3.41 -2.53
CA LEU A 172 2.98 -4.73 -3.15
C LEU A 172 1.55 -5.29 -3.18
N GLN A 173 1.34 -6.24 -4.06
CA GLN A 173 0.08 -6.97 -4.17
C GLN A 173 0.12 -8.22 -3.29
N MET A 174 -0.98 -8.50 -2.58
CA MET A 174 -1.11 -9.65 -1.70
C MET A 174 -1.83 -10.81 -2.41
N TYR A 175 -1.24 -11.99 -2.42
CA TYR A 175 -1.80 -13.17 -3.12
C TYR A 175 -2.35 -14.25 -2.19
N ARG A 176 -2.04 -14.21 -0.90
CA ARG A 176 -2.33 -15.31 0.04
C ARG A 176 -2.81 -14.80 1.40
N GLY A 177 -3.71 -13.84 1.38
CA GLY A 177 -4.12 -13.18 2.61
C GLY A 177 -3.07 -12.21 3.13
N GLU A 178 -3.28 -11.70 4.32
CA GLU A 178 -2.42 -10.71 4.95
C GLU A 178 -1.39 -11.43 5.84
N VAL A 179 -0.30 -11.90 5.25
CA VAL A 179 0.79 -12.57 5.99
C VAL A 179 1.90 -11.60 6.36
N PHE A 180 2.57 -11.83 7.48
CA PHE A 180 3.64 -10.95 7.99
C PHE A 180 4.87 -10.83 7.09
N ALA A 181 5.02 -11.73 6.12
CA ALA A 181 6.10 -11.64 5.15
C ALA A 181 5.95 -10.46 4.19
N TYR A 182 4.72 -9.94 3.95
CA TYR A 182 4.50 -8.76 3.12
C TYR A 182 5.05 -7.47 3.75
N PRO A 183 4.66 -7.09 4.99
CA PRO A 183 5.28 -5.92 5.62
C PRO A 183 6.79 -6.09 5.81
N LEU A 184 7.27 -7.33 6.02
CA LEU A 184 8.70 -7.61 6.08
C LEU A 184 9.41 -7.30 4.76
N TYR A 185 8.82 -7.68 3.62
CA TYR A 185 9.36 -7.35 2.31
C TYR A 185 9.48 -5.83 2.12
N LEU A 186 8.41 -5.08 2.38
CA LEU A 186 8.44 -3.63 2.26
C LEU A 186 9.45 -2.98 3.21
N GLN A 187 9.52 -3.45 4.46
CA GLN A 187 10.50 -2.97 5.43
C GLN A 187 11.93 -3.23 4.97
N LYS A 188 12.19 -4.41 4.37
CA LYS A 188 13.49 -4.78 3.79
C LYS A 188 13.86 -3.83 2.64
N GLU A 189 12.95 -3.62 1.70
CA GLU A 189 13.25 -2.77 0.53
C GLU A 189 13.50 -1.30 0.94
N LEU A 190 12.68 -0.76 1.84
CA LEU A 190 12.90 0.58 2.37
C LEU A 190 14.21 0.71 3.16
N GLY A 191 14.55 -0.30 3.96
CA GLY A 191 15.76 -0.30 4.77
C GLY A 191 17.07 -0.38 3.96
N LYS A 192 17.01 -0.71 2.66
CA LYS A 192 18.16 -0.64 1.75
C LYS A 192 18.53 0.80 1.36
N THR A 193 17.54 1.66 1.25
CA THR A 193 17.69 3.01 0.70
C THR A 193 17.56 4.11 1.75
N GLN A 194 16.85 3.84 2.84
CA GLN A 194 16.49 4.82 3.85
C GLN A 194 16.91 4.36 5.25
N LYS A 195 17.44 5.28 6.05
CA LYS A 195 17.65 5.05 7.47
C LYS A 195 16.35 5.34 8.22
N ILE A 196 15.67 4.29 8.65
CA ILE A 196 14.36 4.36 9.31
C ILE A 196 14.56 4.17 10.80
N GLU A 197 14.06 5.11 11.62
CA GLU A 197 14.13 5.00 13.07
C GLU A 197 12.95 4.17 13.62
N PHE A 198 11.74 4.41 13.13
CA PHE A 198 10.53 3.74 13.64
C PHE A 198 9.74 3.05 12.54
N VAL A 199 9.25 1.85 12.84
CA VAL A 199 8.31 1.10 11.99
C VAL A 199 7.02 0.86 12.73
N CYS A 200 5.89 1.24 12.10
CA CYS A 200 4.54 1.05 12.61
C CYS A 200 3.76 0.03 11.78
N THR A 201 3.03 -0.83 12.45
CA THR A 201 1.91 -1.59 11.86
C THR A 201 0.84 -1.79 12.93
N ASP A 202 -0.41 -1.94 12.53
CA ASP A 202 -1.57 -2.13 13.42
C ASP A 202 -1.44 -3.39 14.31
N VAL A 203 -0.70 -4.40 13.85
CA VAL A 203 -0.45 -5.66 14.56
C VAL A 203 1.00 -5.82 15.04
N MET A 204 1.68 -4.73 15.36
CA MET A 204 3.09 -4.74 15.77
C MET A 204 3.41 -5.75 16.88
N CYS A 205 2.49 -5.95 17.81
CA CYS A 205 2.65 -6.93 18.90
C CYS A 205 2.80 -8.39 18.42
N LYS A 206 2.33 -8.72 17.21
CA LYS A 206 2.49 -10.03 16.57
C LYS A 206 3.60 -10.01 15.52
N TYR A 207 3.71 -8.92 14.80
CA TYR A 207 4.70 -8.75 13.73
C TYR A 207 6.14 -8.76 14.28
N TYR A 208 6.43 -8.02 15.33
CA TYR A 208 7.80 -7.91 15.84
C TYR A 208 8.38 -9.23 16.37
N PRO A 209 7.65 -10.08 17.12
CA PRO A 209 8.11 -11.44 17.44
C PRO A 209 8.37 -12.30 16.20
N TYR A 210 7.59 -12.12 15.13
CA TYR A 210 7.84 -12.78 13.86
C TYR A 210 9.12 -12.26 13.21
N LEU A 211 9.32 -10.94 13.14
CA LEU A 211 10.53 -10.31 12.62
C LEU A 211 11.79 -10.82 13.33
N LYS A 212 11.77 -10.92 14.67
CA LYS A 212 12.91 -11.48 15.43
C LYS A 212 13.29 -12.88 14.99
N ARG A 213 12.31 -13.77 14.85
CA ARG A 213 12.54 -15.15 14.39
C ARG A 213 13.08 -15.19 12.96
N VAL A 214 12.61 -14.29 12.10
CA VAL A 214 13.14 -14.18 10.74
C VAL A 214 14.61 -13.74 10.78
N CYS A 215 14.94 -12.72 11.54
CA CYS A 215 16.30 -12.21 11.65
C CYS A 215 17.27 -13.22 12.31
N GLU A 216 16.78 -14.10 13.18
CA GLU A 216 17.58 -15.23 13.71
C GLU A 216 17.91 -16.26 12.63
N ALA A 217 16.95 -16.53 11.71
CA ALA A 217 17.15 -17.47 10.61
C ALA A 217 17.88 -16.89 9.39
N PHE A 218 17.86 -15.56 9.25
CA PHE A 218 18.44 -14.80 8.15
C PHE A 218 19.31 -13.65 8.70
N PRO A 219 20.61 -13.89 8.94
CA PRO A 219 21.51 -12.89 9.52
C PRO A 219 21.62 -11.59 8.72
N ASP A 220 21.47 -11.66 7.42
CA ASP A 220 21.48 -10.52 6.47
C ASP A 220 20.30 -9.55 6.70
N LEU A 221 19.25 -9.98 7.40
CA LEU A 221 18.11 -9.15 7.75
C LEU A 221 18.19 -8.55 9.17
N GLN A 222 19.27 -8.81 9.92
CA GLN A 222 19.39 -8.31 11.29
C GLN A 222 19.36 -6.79 11.41
N TYR A 223 19.77 -6.06 10.38
CA TYR A 223 19.67 -4.60 10.36
C TYR A 223 18.25 -4.08 10.53
N LEU A 224 17.24 -4.87 10.18
CA LEU A 224 15.83 -4.51 10.35
C LEU A 224 15.42 -4.38 11.82
N LEU A 225 16.13 -5.04 12.73
CA LEU A 225 15.91 -4.93 14.18
C LEU A 225 16.40 -3.60 14.77
N GLN A 226 17.17 -2.82 14.03
CA GLN A 226 17.58 -1.47 14.43
C GLN A 226 16.41 -0.49 14.36
N MET A 227 15.42 -0.79 13.50
CA MET A 227 14.20 -0.02 13.41
C MET A 227 13.33 -0.29 14.64
N ARG A 228 13.01 0.75 15.38
CA ARG A 228 12.22 0.65 16.61
C ARG A 228 10.73 0.40 16.28
N PRO A 229 10.15 -0.67 16.83
CA PRO A 229 8.75 -0.96 16.57
C PRO A 229 7.84 -0.01 17.37
N PHE A 230 6.75 0.44 16.78
CA PHE A 230 5.69 1.11 17.53
C PHE A 230 4.28 0.77 17.01
N LEU A 231 3.30 0.96 17.88
CA LEU A 231 1.88 0.80 17.58
C LEU A 231 1.21 2.17 17.67
N SER A 232 0.39 2.52 16.68
CA SER A 232 -0.31 3.80 16.71
C SER A 232 -1.28 3.87 17.90
N VAL A 233 -1.42 5.05 18.51
CA VAL A 233 -2.30 5.27 19.67
C VAL A 233 -3.75 4.88 19.37
N MET A 234 -4.21 5.10 18.14
CA MET A 234 -5.56 4.73 17.71
C MET A 234 -5.77 3.22 17.72
N HIS A 235 -4.80 2.46 17.21
CA HIS A 235 -4.86 1.00 17.17
C HIS A 235 -4.60 0.37 18.55
N ALA A 236 -3.78 0.99 19.38
CA ALA A 236 -3.48 0.51 20.73
C ALA A 236 -4.73 0.32 21.58
N LYS A 237 -5.74 1.18 21.43
CA LYS A 237 -7.04 1.07 22.12
C LYS A 237 -7.83 -0.19 21.76
N GLY A 238 -7.56 -0.78 20.60
CA GLY A 238 -8.18 -2.06 20.17
C GLY A 238 -7.42 -3.30 20.64
N HIS A 239 -6.28 -3.12 21.30
CA HIS A 239 -5.44 -4.20 21.80
C HIS A 239 -5.63 -4.45 23.30
N SER A 240 -4.92 -5.47 23.85
CA SER A 240 -4.93 -5.70 25.28
C SER A 240 -4.22 -4.56 26.02
N THR A 241 -4.60 -4.33 27.28
CA THR A 241 -3.95 -3.36 28.18
C THR A 241 -2.42 -3.55 28.24
N LYS A 242 -1.95 -4.79 28.12
CA LYS A 242 -0.51 -5.09 28.04
C LYS A 242 0.13 -4.55 26.77
N CYS A 243 -0.57 -4.51 25.65
CA CYS A 243 -0.07 -3.91 24.41
C CYS A 243 -0.11 -2.37 24.47
N GLU A 244 -1.11 -1.82 25.15
CA GLU A 244 -1.27 -0.39 25.34
C GLU A 244 -0.18 0.20 26.25
N HIS A 245 0.14 -0.50 27.35
CA HIS A 245 1.14 -0.08 28.33
C HIS A 245 2.56 -0.58 28.05
N ASN A 246 2.69 -1.65 27.29
CA ASN A 246 4.01 -2.13 26.91
C ASN A 246 4.61 -1.28 25.79
N ARG A 247 5.92 -1.21 25.77
CA ARG A 247 6.93 -0.65 24.85
C ARG A 247 6.54 -0.47 23.37
N TRP A 248 5.35 -0.90 22.97
CA TRP A 248 4.78 -0.74 21.64
C TRP A 248 3.98 0.55 21.50
N SER A 249 3.59 1.17 22.60
CA SER A 249 3.05 2.51 22.58
C SER A 249 4.23 3.44 22.37
N GLY A 250 4.29 4.10 21.24
CA GLY A 250 5.29 5.14 20.93
C GLY A 250 5.28 6.34 21.90
N VAL A 251 4.71 6.15 23.09
CA VAL A 251 4.61 7.13 24.16
C VAL A 251 5.98 7.59 24.66
N ALA A 252 7.03 6.79 24.48
CA ALA A 252 8.40 7.22 24.79
C ALA A 252 9.04 8.05 23.66
N ALA A 253 8.53 7.94 22.44
CA ALA A 253 8.95 8.79 21.35
C ALA A 253 8.00 9.99 21.31
N THR A 254 8.35 11.00 22.00
CA THR A 254 7.80 12.37 22.01
C THR A 254 6.41 12.51 21.40
N LYS A 255 5.41 12.69 22.25
CA LYS A 255 4.01 13.01 21.91
C LYS A 255 3.85 14.06 20.78
N ARG A 256 4.87 14.79 20.44
CA ARG A 256 4.86 15.87 19.43
C ARG A 256 5.15 15.43 18.01
N GLU A 257 5.92 14.36 17.78
CA GLU A 257 6.38 13.98 16.43
C GLU A 257 5.52 12.91 15.75
N LEU A 258 4.75 12.13 16.53
CA LEU A 258 3.93 11.03 16.04
C LEU A 258 2.42 11.31 16.05
N VAL A 259 2.00 12.51 16.42
CA VAL A 259 0.59 12.86 16.68
C VAL A 259 -0.28 12.88 15.41
N SER A 260 0.29 12.95 14.24
CA SER A 260 -0.49 13.12 13.00
C SER A 260 -0.59 11.86 12.10
N PHE A 261 -0.23 10.68 12.59
CA PHE A 261 -0.32 9.46 11.78
C PHE A 261 -1.79 9.05 11.60
N ASN A 262 -2.51 9.74 10.75
CA ASN A 262 -3.86 9.36 10.34
C ASN A 262 -3.81 8.51 9.06
N PHE A 263 -3.22 7.32 9.19
CA PHE A 263 -3.07 6.36 8.09
C PHE A 263 -4.40 6.07 7.38
N ARG A 264 -5.51 6.03 8.13
CA ARG A 264 -6.84 5.80 7.57
C ARG A 264 -7.26 6.89 6.58
N ALA A 265 -6.89 8.15 6.82
CA ALA A 265 -7.17 9.24 5.90
C ALA A 265 -6.38 9.10 4.61
N VAL A 266 -5.11 8.65 4.69
CA VAL A 266 -4.26 8.45 3.50
C VAL A 266 -4.80 7.29 2.65
N VAL A 267 -5.06 6.14 3.25
CA VAL A 267 -5.60 4.97 2.54
C VAL A 267 -7.00 5.26 2.00
N SER A 268 -7.85 5.95 2.78
CA SER A 268 -9.17 6.35 2.33
C SER A 268 -9.12 7.32 1.15
N ASN A 269 -8.20 8.29 1.17
CA ASN A 269 -8.08 9.28 0.09
C ASN A 269 -7.41 8.75 -1.18
N LEU A 270 -6.61 7.68 -1.08
CA LEU A 270 -5.92 7.10 -2.24
C LEU A 270 -6.77 6.09 -3.00
N PHE A 271 -7.79 5.51 -2.35
CA PHE A 271 -8.50 4.34 -2.86
C PHE A 271 -10.03 4.50 -2.90
N HIS A 272 -10.54 5.70 -2.65
CA HIS A 272 -11.89 6.12 -2.96
C HIS A 272 -11.91 6.97 -4.24
#